data_965856f7324522ca011bb01a99010892
#
_entry.id   965856f7324522ca011bb01a99010892
#
_cell.length_a   1.000
_cell.length_b   1.000
_cell.length_c   1.000
_cell.angle_alpha   90.00
_cell.angle_beta   90.00
_cell.angle_gamma   90.00
#
_symmetry.space_group_name_H-M   'P 1'
#
loop_
_entity.id
_entity.type
_entity.pdbx_description
1 polymer ?
#
loop_
_entity_poly.entity_id
_entity_poly.type
_entity_poly.pdbx_seq_one_letter_code
_entity_poly.pdbx_strand_id
1 'polypeptide(L)'
;MKIKKIAYACAAAAVAASMLSGCNDSGSAELSAEEGSEMTAIDLEETNSANTQSVESSVSERINAIYGEIRTEYADYPDLSDYPLTASDVPDDYSVVYEAEDAILSGNCAAVENASYSGGEYVSGLNGGEDKITFAVTAEYSGMYDLNFKCHSGDSGRVNYVYADGEHIGDVECNSDGLIVDSFLRNVYLEKGEHEISLLPQWGYADYDCLEITAGKTVTEETYSITAELSNPNADENTKRLYKFLCDIYGKYSLTGQFADKGRSSTELQRIEQATGKQFAVLGLDMMDYSSQNKANGATGRAIEYAYDWSVNAGGIVQLCWHWNSPEEYAKNDADNPWYSSFYKEGSNIDLDKIMNGEDERGYELLMADIDGISEELARLRDEGVPVIWRPLHEASGGWFWWGNCSPESYIKLWNTMYDKMTNEHGLTNLIWMWNGQDAEWYPGDDTVDIVSWDIYPGNHVYSSFSGTFAEAALCSGESKLIALSENGCVPDPDLTMRDNARWLFWGTWADPFTIKNYVLNEEYTETEMLVKAYNHERTLTLDELPNLRG
;
A
#
# COMPACT_ATOMS: atom_id res chain seq x y z
N MET A 1 24.09 2.41 0.31
CA MET A 1 22.93 2.39 1.17
C MET A 1 22.17 3.72 1.16
N LYS A 2 21.83 4.28 0.01
CA LYS A 2 21.10 5.59 -0.09
C LYS A 2 20.24 5.73 -1.36
N ILE A 3 19.90 4.67 -2.09
CA ILE A 3 19.40 4.84 -3.47
C ILE A 3 18.17 3.97 -3.84
N LYS A 4 17.30 3.59 -2.89
CA LYS A 4 15.97 3.04 -3.26
C LYS A 4 14.90 4.12 -3.51
N LYS A 5 15.29 5.39 -3.72
CA LYS A 5 14.42 6.56 -3.47
C LYS A 5 13.81 7.25 -4.68
N ILE A 6 14.13 6.90 -5.92
CA ILE A 6 13.74 7.74 -7.08
C ILE A 6 12.52 7.21 -7.83
N ALA A 7 12.35 5.92 -7.96
CA ALA A 7 11.19 5.35 -8.68
C ALA A 7 9.87 5.53 -7.91
N TYR A 8 9.89 5.40 -6.58
CA TYR A 8 8.70 5.60 -5.73
C TYR A 8 8.32 7.08 -5.57
N ALA A 9 9.27 8.01 -5.57
CA ALA A 9 8.99 9.44 -5.45
C ALA A 9 8.14 9.99 -6.61
N CYS A 10 8.23 9.40 -7.81
CA CYS A 10 7.39 9.83 -8.94
C CYS A 10 5.94 9.37 -8.80
N ALA A 11 5.69 8.21 -8.20
CA ALA A 11 4.33 7.73 -7.96
C ALA A 11 3.66 8.53 -6.81
N ALA A 12 4.38 8.75 -5.72
CA ALA A 12 3.89 9.58 -4.60
C ALA A 12 3.63 11.05 -5.00
N ALA A 13 4.46 11.62 -5.90
CA ALA A 13 4.24 12.97 -6.43
C ALA A 13 3.01 13.06 -7.36
N ALA A 14 2.67 11.97 -8.08
CA ALA A 14 1.45 11.90 -8.88
C ALA A 14 0.20 11.81 -8.00
N VAL A 15 0.26 11.13 -6.87
CA VAL A 15 -0.81 11.01 -5.88
C VAL A 15 -1.15 12.37 -5.25
N ALA A 16 -0.14 13.18 -4.90
CA ALA A 16 -0.39 14.52 -4.35
C ALA A 16 -1.05 15.49 -5.36
N ALA A 17 -0.74 15.33 -6.65
CA ALA A 17 -1.35 16.17 -7.68
C ALA A 17 -2.83 15.83 -7.91
N SER A 18 -3.25 14.60 -7.68
CA SER A 18 -4.65 14.18 -7.83
C SER A 18 -5.54 14.62 -6.66
N MET A 19 -5.01 14.66 -5.44
CA MET A 19 -5.74 15.16 -4.26
C MET A 19 -6.03 16.67 -4.34
N LEU A 20 -5.27 17.42 -5.15
CA LEU A 20 -5.41 18.88 -5.31
C LEU A 20 -6.48 19.29 -6.32
N SER A 21 -6.97 18.40 -7.19
CA SER A 21 -7.99 18.73 -8.19
C SER A 21 -9.41 18.76 -7.64
N GLY A 22 -9.63 18.30 -6.42
CA GLY A 22 -10.94 18.29 -5.75
C GLY A 22 -11.36 19.58 -5.04
N CYS A 23 -10.45 20.55 -4.86
CA CYS A 23 -10.70 21.74 -4.04
C CYS A 23 -10.88 23.07 -4.81
N ASN A 24 -10.84 23.12 -6.15
CA ASN A 24 -10.98 24.38 -6.88
C ASN A 24 -11.88 24.23 -8.10
N ASP A 25 -13.18 24.35 -7.92
CA ASP A 25 -14.07 24.80 -9.00
C ASP A 25 -15.02 25.89 -8.52
N SER A 26 -14.52 27.13 -8.55
CA SER A 26 -15.33 28.33 -8.61
C SER A 26 -14.95 29.11 -9.87
N GLY A 27 -15.46 28.64 -11.00
CA GLY A 27 -15.31 29.29 -12.32
C GLY A 27 -16.65 29.30 -13.04
N SER A 28 -17.29 30.47 -13.03
CA SER A 28 -18.52 30.79 -13.75
C SER A 28 -18.44 30.46 -15.24
N ALA A 29 -19.37 29.63 -15.73
CA ALA A 29 -19.76 29.62 -17.16
C ALA A 29 -21.28 29.54 -17.24
N GLU A 30 -21.86 30.61 -17.77
CA GLU A 30 -23.26 30.67 -18.17
C GLU A 30 -23.54 29.62 -19.26
N LEU A 31 -24.53 28.77 -19.05
CA LEU A 31 -25.24 28.07 -20.11
C LEU A 31 -26.73 28.02 -19.78
N SER A 32 -27.48 28.39 -20.79
CA SER A 32 -28.91 28.62 -20.83
C SER A 32 -29.79 27.45 -20.40
N ALA A 33 -30.94 27.82 -19.81
CA ALA A 33 -32.00 26.97 -19.33
C ALA A 33 -32.72 26.18 -20.42
N GLU A 34 -33.08 24.92 -20.13
CA GLU A 34 -34.42 24.38 -20.40
C GLU A 34 -34.78 23.26 -19.42
N GLU A 35 -35.89 23.48 -18.81
CA GLU A 35 -36.86 22.77 -17.96
C GLU A 35 -36.65 21.29 -17.56
N GLY A 36 -36.82 21.04 -16.26
CA GLY A 36 -37.50 19.86 -15.76
C GLY A 36 -37.18 19.36 -14.36
N SER A 37 -38.02 19.75 -13.40
CA SER A 37 -38.31 19.20 -12.09
C SER A 37 -37.49 19.72 -10.88
N GLU A 38 -38.22 20.47 -10.08
CA GLU A 38 -37.87 20.99 -8.76
C GLU A 38 -37.53 19.88 -7.76
N MET A 39 -36.34 19.93 -7.19
CA MET A 39 -36.09 19.48 -5.83
C MET A 39 -35.67 20.69 -5.01
N THR A 40 -36.52 21.05 -4.07
CA THR A 40 -36.39 22.22 -3.21
C THR A 40 -35.16 22.12 -2.32
N ALA A 41 -34.29 23.13 -2.42
CA ALA A 41 -33.28 23.44 -1.44
C ALA A 41 -33.96 23.81 -0.12
N ILE A 42 -33.56 23.15 0.97
CA ILE A 42 -33.94 23.58 2.32
C ILE A 42 -32.93 24.63 2.75
N ASP A 43 -33.37 25.88 2.77
CA ASP A 43 -32.66 27.01 3.37
C ASP A 43 -32.47 26.76 4.87
N LEU A 44 -31.24 26.75 5.32
CA LEU A 44 -30.89 26.88 6.74
C LEU A 44 -30.65 28.36 7.05
N GLU A 45 -31.73 29.10 7.30
CA GLU A 45 -31.62 30.37 7.96
C GLU A 45 -31.62 30.19 9.49
N GLU A 46 -30.73 30.92 10.13
CA GLU A 46 -30.44 31.03 11.55
C GLU A 46 -31.70 31.32 12.39
N THR A 47 -31.89 30.56 13.46
CA THR A 47 -32.58 31.05 14.67
C THR A 47 -31.63 30.97 15.86
N ASN A 48 -30.99 32.10 16.15
CA ASN A 48 -30.31 32.35 17.40
C ASN A 48 -31.33 32.54 18.54
N SER A 49 -31.40 31.64 19.51
CA SER A 49 -31.57 32.01 20.93
C SER A 49 -31.35 30.84 21.89
N ALA A 50 -30.25 30.95 22.62
CA ALA A 50 -30.04 30.48 24.00
C ALA A 50 -30.73 29.16 24.45
N ASN A 51 -29.98 28.05 24.31
CA ASN A 51 -29.78 27.14 25.44
C ASN A 51 -28.53 26.31 25.20
N THR A 52 -27.45 26.62 25.90
CA THR A 52 -26.18 25.89 25.87
C THR A 52 -26.31 24.55 26.55
N GLN A 53 -26.67 23.55 25.81
CA GLN A 53 -26.25 22.16 25.91
C GLN A 53 -26.15 21.66 24.45
N SER A 54 -24.99 21.80 23.86
CA SER A 54 -24.68 21.12 22.63
C SER A 54 -24.61 19.62 22.95
N VAL A 55 -25.70 18.93 22.75
CA VAL A 55 -25.68 17.49 22.56
C VAL A 55 -24.92 17.31 21.25
N GLU A 56 -23.67 16.94 21.30
CA GLU A 56 -22.98 16.38 20.14
C GLU A 56 -23.82 15.19 19.69
N SER A 57 -24.48 15.31 18.55
CA SER A 57 -25.19 14.17 17.95
C SER A 57 -24.16 13.09 17.65
N SER A 58 -24.44 11.86 18.04
CA SER A 58 -23.57 10.73 17.77
C SER A 58 -23.28 10.61 16.26
N VAL A 59 -22.19 9.97 15.90
CA VAL A 59 -21.86 9.70 14.47
C VAL A 59 -23.02 8.99 13.79
N SER A 60 -23.61 8.00 14.47
CA SER A 60 -24.78 7.24 14.00
C SER A 60 -26.00 8.12 13.67
N GLU A 61 -26.32 9.13 14.48
CA GLU A 61 -27.47 10.02 14.22
C GLU A 61 -27.27 10.86 12.95
N ARG A 62 -26.05 11.31 12.68
CA ARG A 62 -25.74 12.10 11.48
C ARG A 62 -25.75 11.25 10.21
N ILE A 63 -25.30 10.02 10.28
CA ILE A 63 -25.22 9.11 9.13
C ILE A 63 -26.57 8.52 8.79
N ASN A 64 -27.36 8.12 9.76
CA ASN A 64 -28.72 7.61 9.50
C ASN A 64 -29.63 8.63 8.79
N ALA A 65 -29.24 9.91 8.78
CA ALA A 65 -29.92 10.94 7.99
C ALA A 65 -29.44 11.03 6.54
N ILE A 66 -28.30 10.40 6.19
CA ILE A 66 -27.62 10.59 4.90
C ILE A 66 -27.56 9.30 4.07
N TYR A 67 -27.38 8.14 4.70
CA TYR A 67 -27.16 6.86 4.04
C TYR A 67 -28.26 5.85 4.37
N GLY A 68 -28.89 5.32 3.32
CA GLY A 68 -30.00 4.38 3.39
C GLY A 68 -29.61 3.03 4.01
N GLU A 69 -30.25 2.00 3.58
CA GLU A 69 -30.38 0.66 4.15
C GLU A 69 -29.14 0.07 4.87
N ILE A 70 -29.36 -0.33 6.12
CA ILE A 70 -28.42 -1.14 6.91
C ILE A 70 -28.48 -2.57 6.37
N ARG A 71 -27.31 -3.16 6.13
CA ARG A 71 -27.19 -4.58 5.77
C ARG A 71 -27.68 -5.45 6.92
N THR A 72 -28.63 -6.32 6.64
CA THR A 72 -29.24 -7.24 7.63
C THR A 72 -28.92 -8.72 7.36
N GLU A 73 -28.44 -9.04 6.17
CA GLU A 73 -28.09 -10.39 5.77
C GLU A 73 -26.59 -10.46 5.51
N TYR A 74 -25.94 -11.47 6.07
CA TYR A 74 -24.51 -11.71 5.99
C TYR A 74 -24.24 -13.10 5.44
N ALA A 75 -23.09 -13.29 4.83
CA ALA A 75 -22.65 -14.60 4.40
C ALA A 75 -22.36 -15.51 5.59
N ASP A 76 -22.38 -16.81 5.35
CA ASP A 76 -21.82 -17.78 6.26
C ASP A 76 -20.31 -17.58 6.40
N TYR A 77 -19.73 -18.07 7.49
CA TYR A 77 -18.28 -18.05 7.65
C TYR A 77 -17.62 -18.83 6.52
N PRO A 78 -16.52 -18.33 5.89
CA PRO A 78 -15.90 -19.01 4.75
C PRO A 78 -15.36 -20.38 5.14
N ASP A 79 -15.20 -21.27 4.15
CA ASP A 79 -14.58 -22.58 4.35
C ASP A 79 -13.10 -22.38 4.70
N LEU A 80 -12.74 -22.78 5.92
CA LEU A 80 -11.38 -22.66 6.44
C LEU A 80 -10.52 -23.92 6.20
N SER A 81 -10.96 -24.84 5.32
CA SER A 81 -10.13 -26.00 4.97
C SER A 81 -8.75 -25.56 4.47
N ASP A 82 -7.75 -26.36 4.82
CA ASP A 82 -6.36 -26.09 4.49
C ASP A 82 -6.16 -26.00 2.97
N TYR A 83 -5.39 -25.02 2.55
CA TYR A 83 -4.95 -24.86 1.18
C TYR A 83 -3.41 -25.01 1.14
N PRO A 84 -2.89 -26.12 0.60
CA PRO A 84 -1.47 -26.44 0.68
C PRO A 84 -0.62 -25.36 0.00
N LEU A 85 0.58 -25.13 0.52
CA LEU A 85 1.56 -24.28 -0.12
C LEU A 85 2.11 -24.99 -1.37
N THR A 86 2.46 -24.19 -2.37
CA THR A 86 3.24 -24.67 -3.51
C THR A 86 4.65 -25.01 -3.02
N ALA A 87 5.08 -26.24 -3.25
CA ALA A 87 6.41 -26.66 -2.86
C ALA A 87 7.49 -26.05 -3.77
N SER A 88 8.64 -25.75 -3.21
CA SER A 88 9.86 -25.47 -3.96
C SER A 88 10.80 -26.66 -3.82
N ASP A 89 11.15 -27.27 -4.95
CA ASP A 89 12.09 -28.38 -5.01
C ASP A 89 13.55 -27.90 -5.23
N VAL A 90 13.78 -26.60 -5.28
CA VAL A 90 15.09 -25.98 -5.53
C VAL A 90 15.98 -26.19 -4.31
N PRO A 91 17.15 -26.83 -4.44
CA PRO A 91 18.10 -26.99 -3.35
C PRO A 91 18.62 -25.63 -2.85
N ASP A 92 18.81 -25.46 -1.55
CA ASP A 92 19.28 -24.20 -0.94
C ASP A 92 20.64 -23.73 -1.48
N ASP A 93 21.49 -24.65 -1.97
CA ASP A 93 22.81 -24.35 -2.53
C ASP A 93 22.79 -24.24 -4.06
N TYR A 94 21.62 -24.18 -4.69
CA TYR A 94 21.50 -24.03 -6.14
C TYR A 94 22.02 -22.65 -6.58
N SER A 95 22.93 -22.67 -7.56
CA SER A 95 23.41 -21.47 -8.23
C SER A 95 23.87 -21.82 -9.64
N VAL A 96 23.39 -21.05 -10.63
CA VAL A 96 23.81 -21.16 -12.04
C VAL A 96 23.97 -19.74 -12.60
N VAL A 97 25.05 -19.53 -13.37
CA VAL A 97 25.34 -18.24 -14.03
C VAL A 97 25.13 -18.38 -15.53
N TYR A 98 24.49 -17.40 -16.12
CA TYR A 98 24.27 -17.21 -17.55
C TYR A 98 24.96 -15.90 -17.97
N GLU A 99 26.00 -15.98 -18.77
CA GLU A 99 26.72 -14.79 -19.26
C GLU A 99 25.83 -13.99 -20.22
N ALA A 100 25.87 -12.66 -20.15
CA ALA A 100 25.01 -11.82 -20.98
C ALA A 100 25.42 -11.83 -22.45
N GLU A 101 26.73 -12.00 -22.76
CA GLU A 101 27.24 -12.14 -24.12
C GLU A 101 26.78 -13.43 -24.81
N ASP A 102 26.45 -14.48 -24.07
CA ASP A 102 25.90 -15.75 -24.56
C ASP A 102 24.38 -15.69 -24.77
N ALA A 103 23.71 -14.61 -24.33
CA ALA A 103 22.27 -14.42 -24.50
C ALA A 103 21.88 -14.09 -25.94
N ILE A 104 20.59 -14.21 -26.24
CA ILE A 104 20.03 -13.76 -27.53
C ILE A 104 19.89 -12.25 -27.49
N LEU A 105 20.66 -11.55 -28.31
CA LEU A 105 20.67 -10.09 -28.38
C LEU A 105 19.85 -9.57 -29.56
N SER A 106 19.06 -8.52 -29.31
CA SER A 106 18.21 -7.86 -30.31
C SER A 106 18.45 -6.34 -30.30
N GLY A 107 18.09 -5.69 -31.41
CA GLY A 107 18.20 -4.24 -31.55
C GLY A 107 19.66 -3.78 -31.57
N ASN A 108 20.02 -2.86 -30.69
CA ASN A 108 21.39 -2.32 -30.57
C ASN A 108 22.24 -3.04 -29.51
N CYS A 109 21.68 -4.06 -28.84
CA CYS A 109 22.40 -4.83 -27.83
C CYS A 109 23.60 -5.57 -28.48
N ALA A 110 24.80 -5.43 -27.92
CA ALA A 110 26.02 -6.05 -28.41
C ALA A 110 26.99 -6.36 -27.26
N ALA A 111 27.73 -7.48 -27.41
CA ALA A 111 28.80 -7.84 -26.49
C ALA A 111 29.99 -6.88 -26.66
N VAL A 112 30.62 -6.52 -25.56
CA VAL A 112 31.78 -5.59 -25.48
C VAL A 112 32.88 -6.24 -24.63
N GLU A 113 34.08 -6.41 -25.21
CA GLU A 113 35.24 -6.98 -24.51
C GLU A 113 35.70 -6.09 -23.34
N ASN A 114 35.75 -6.66 -22.14
CA ASN A 114 36.31 -6.02 -20.95
C ASN A 114 36.66 -7.06 -19.87
N ALA A 115 37.93 -7.27 -19.63
CA ALA A 115 38.45 -8.27 -18.70
C ALA A 115 38.08 -8.07 -17.23
N SER A 116 37.36 -6.98 -16.87
CA SER A 116 36.85 -6.74 -15.51
C SER A 116 35.48 -7.39 -15.25
N TYR A 117 34.83 -7.90 -16.30
CA TYR A 117 33.53 -8.55 -16.24
C TYR A 117 33.68 -10.07 -16.27
N SER A 118 32.64 -10.76 -15.83
CA SER A 118 32.54 -12.21 -15.92
C SER A 118 32.64 -12.64 -17.38
N GLY A 119 33.20 -13.80 -17.69
CA GLY A 119 33.41 -14.21 -19.07
C GLY A 119 34.45 -13.35 -19.84
N GLY A 120 34.72 -12.12 -19.40
CA GLY A 120 35.58 -11.14 -20.04
C GLY A 120 34.88 -10.20 -21.02
N GLU A 121 33.55 -10.24 -21.04
CA GLU A 121 32.68 -9.40 -21.86
C GLU A 121 31.49 -8.92 -21.04
N TYR A 122 30.69 -7.99 -21.57
CA TYR A 122 29.40 -7.56 -21.05
C TYR A 122 28.53 -7.12 -22.23
N VAL A 123 27.20 -7.03 -22.01
CA VAL A 123 26.29 -6.53 -23.04
C VAL A 123 25.92 -5.08 -22.77
N SER A 124 26.10 -4.24 -23.79
CA SER A 124 25.72 -2.84 -23.84
C SER A 124 24.66 -2.61 -24.92
N GLY A 125 24.02 -1.45 -24.88
CA GLY A 125 23.08 -1.02 -25.93
C GLY A 125 21.60 -1.23 -25.63
N LEU A 126 21.24 -1.57 -24.40
CA LEU A 126 19.83 -1.68 -23.98
C LEU A 126 19.25 -0.27 -23.73
N ASN A 127 18.87 0.46 -24.80
CA ASN A 127 18.55 1.89 -24.75
C ASN A 127 17.09 2.23 -25.06
N GLY A 128 16.39 1.36 -25.76
CA GLY A 128 14.99 1.60 -26.17
C GLY A 128 14.64 0.93 -27.50
N GLY A 129 13.43 1.13 -27.95
CA GLY A 129 12.94 0.52 -29.18
C GLY A 129 12.81 -1.01 -29.09
N GLU A 130 13.50 -1.74 -29.98
CA GLU A 130 13.49 -3.21 -30.03
C GLU A 130 14.71 -3.85 -29.33
N ASP A 131 15.42 -3.07 -28.49
CA ASP A 131 16.58 -3.56 -27.75
C ASP A 131 16.13 -4.57 -26.69
N LYS A 132 16.76 -5.74 -26.67
CA LYS A 132 16.38 -6.82 -25.76
C LYS A 132 17.56 -7.76 -25.53
N ILE A 133 17.73 -8.21 -24.29
CA ILE A 133 18.63 -9.29 -23.90
C ILE A 133 17.77 -10.45 -23.42
N THR A 134 17.88 -11.63 -24.04
CA THR A 134 17.11 -12.82 -23.66
C THR A 134 18.03 -13.96 -23.27
N PHE A 135 18.01 -14.34 -22.00
CA PHE A 135 18.70 -15.50 -21.45
C PHE A 135 17.86 -16.75 -21.68
N ALA A 136 18.43 -17.78 -22.27
CA ALA A 136 17.83 -19.12 -22.32
C ALA A 136 18.20 -19.86 -21.04
N VAL A 137 17.26 -19.96 -20.14
CA VAL A 137 17.45 -20.48 -18.78
C VAL A 137 16.88 -21.90 -18.68
N THR A 138 17.62 -22.82 -18.07
CA THR A 138 17.12 -24.15 -17.73
C THR A 138 16.87 -24.24 -16.22
N ALA A 139 15.62 -24.23 -15.80
CA ALA A 139 15.23 -24.53 -14.42
C ALA A 139 15.31 -26.05 -14.19
N GLU A 140 16.27 -26.52 -13.40
CA GLU A 140 16.41 -27.96 -13.10
C GLU A 140 15.34 -28.50 -12.17
N TYR A 141 14.71 -27.62 -11.41
CA TYR A 141 13.67 -27.92 -10.41
C TYR A 141 12.49 -26.96 -10.59
N SER A 142 11.29 -27.37 -10.17
CA SER A 142 10.16 -26.45 -10.01
C SER A 142 10.25 -25.76 -8.65
N GLY A 143 10.10 -24.43 -8.60
CA GLY A 143 10.11 -23.69 -7.33
C GLY A 143 10.53 -22.25 -7.47
N MET A 144 10.92 -21.65 -6.33
CA MET A 144 11.27 -20.25 -6.21
C MET A 144 12.75 -20.02 -6.47
N TYR A 145 13.03 -19.01 -7.30
CA TYR A 145 14.38 -18.60 -7.67
C TYR A 145 14.58 -17.11 -7.43
N ASP A 146 15.77 -16.73 -6.98
CA ASP A 146 16.25 -15.34 -7.02
C ASP A 146 17.01 -15.13 -8.33
N LEU A 147 16.61 -14.12 -9.08
CA LEU A 147 17.28 -13.68 -10.31
C LEU A 147 18.16 -12.47 -9.97
N ASN A 148 19.46 -12.64 -10.01
CA ASN A 148 20.43 -11.59 -9.76
C ASN A 148 21.06 -11.14 -11.08
N PHE A 149 20.71 -9.95 -11.54
CA PHE A 149 21.31 -9.32 -12.70
C PHE A 149 22.51 -8.48 -12.27
N LYS A 150 23.71 -8.88 -12.62
CA LYS A 150 24.90 -8.05 -12.42
C LYS A 150 24.94 -6.99 -13.50
N CYS A 151 24.84 -5.74 -13.08
CA CYS A 151 24.70 -4.61 -13.98
C CYS A 151 25.63 -3.45 -13.64
N HIS A 152 25.82 -2.56 -14.60
CA HIS A 152 26.60 -1.36 -14.50
C HIS A 152 25.91 -0.21 -15.24
N SER A 153 25.96 0.99 -14.69
CA SER A 153 25.52 2.21 -15.36
C SER A 153 26.41 3.39 -14.97
N GLY A 154 26.46 4.41 -15.81
CA GLY A 154 27.24 5.63 -15.53
C GLY A 154 26.58 6.53 -14.46
N ASP A 155 25.31 6.35 -14.22
CA ASP A 155 24.47 7.09 -13.25
C ASP A 155 23.57 6.09 -12.53
N SER A 156 23.09 6.44 -11.34
CA SER A 156 22.13 5.65 -10.56
C SER A 156 20.71 5.70 -11.13
N GLY A 157 19.88 4.73 -10.74
CA GLY A 157 18.45 4.72 -10.99
C GLY A 157 18.06 4.36 -12.43
N ARG A 158 18.77 3.43 -13.06
CA ARG A 158 18.36 2.86 -14.35
C ARG A 158 17.45 1.68 -14.13
N VAL A 159 16.26 1.68 -14.75
CA VAL A 159 15.25 0.65 -14.56
C VAL A 159 15.00 -0.09 -15.87
N ASN A 160 14.95 -1.41 -15.78
CA ASN A 160 14.64 -2.27 -16.92
C ASN A 160 13.56 -3.27 -16.56
N TYR A 161 12.64 -3.53 -17.49
CA TYR A 161 11.62 -4.55 -17.35
C TYR A 161 12.22 -5.96 -17.41
N VAL A 162 11.73 -6.86 -16.58
CA VAL A 162 12.05 -8.29 -16.61
C VAL A 162 10.83 -9.09 -17.04
N TYR A 163 11.00 -9.91 -18.05
CA TYR A 163 9.98 -10.83 -18.53
C TYR A 163 10.43 -12.27 -18.34
N ALA A 164 9.54 -13.16 -17.97
CA ALA A 164 9.73 -14.60 -18.04
C ALA A 164 8.69 -15.17 -19.00
N ASP A 165 9.14 -15.88 -20.03
CA ASP A 165 8.28 -16.51 -21.06
C ASP A 165 7.28 -15.54 -21.71
N GLY A 166 7.65 -14.27 -21.80
CA GLY A 166 6.83 -13.22 -22.39
C GLY A 166 5.90 -12.50 -21.41
N GLU A 167 5.80 -12.93 -20.16
CA GLU A 167 5.02 -12.26 -19.11
C GLU A 167 5.91 -11.31 -18.32
N HIS A 168 5.44 -10.09 -18.05
CA HIS A 168 6.14 -9.11 -17.23
C HIS A 168 6.09 -9.54 -15.75
N ILE A 169 7.25 -9.88 -15.18
CA ILE A 169 7.35 -10.42 -13.82
C ILE A 169 7.90 -9.41 -12.80
N GLY A 170 8.38 -8.27 -13.25
CA GLY A 170 8.88 -7.18 -12.40
C GLY A 170 9.96 -6.36 -13.08
N ASP A 171 10.57 -5.49 -12.31
CA ASP A 171 11.60 -4.55 -12.78
C ASP A 171 12.89 -4.75 -11.99
N VAL A 172 14.01 -4.46 -12.62
CA VAL A 172 15.32 -4.40 -11.96
C VAL A 172 15.91 -3.01 -12.09
N GLU A 173 16.47 -2.52 -11.00
CA GLU A 173 17.08 -1.20 -10.93
C GLU A 173 18.61 -1.31 -10.82
N CYS A 174 19.32 -0.76 -11.79
CA CYS A 174 20.78 -0.64 -11.76
C CYS A 174 21.19 0.65 -11.03
N ASN A 175 21.52 0.53 -9.76
CA ASN A 175 21.96 1.62 -8.89
C ASN A 175 23.50 1.62 -8.80
N SER A 176 24.15 1.97 -9.89
CA SER A 176 25.60 1.94 -10.02
C SER A 176 26.19 3.34 -10.20
N ASP A 177 27.25 3.65 -9.46
CA ASP A 177 28.10 4.82 -9.67
C ASP A 177 29.37 4.44 -10.45
N GLY A 178 29.19 3.70 -11.54
CA GLY A 178 30.29 3.20 -12.38
C GLY A 178 30.92 1.90 -11.88
N LEU A 179 30.31 1.21 -10.93
CA LEU A 179 30.71 -0.11 -10.45
C LEU A 179 29.72 -1.18 -10.92
N ILE A 180 30.17 -2.43 -11.00
CA ILE A 180 29.28 -3.56 -11.19
C ILE A 180 28.53 -3.78 -9.86
N VAL A 181 27.21 -3.86 -9.93
CA VAL A 181 26.33 -4.05 -8.78
C VAL A 181 25.36 -5.21 -9.02
N ASP A 182 24.85 -5.77 -7.94
CA ASP A 182 23.79 -6.77 -7.97
C ASP A 182 22.43 -6.07 -8.02
N SER A 183 21.54 -6.55 -8.90
CA SER A 183 20.15 -6.11 -9.01
C SER A 183 19.24 -7.32 -9.03
N PHE A 184 18.39 -7.46 -8.00
CA PHE A 184 17.62 -8.66 -7.75
C PHE A 184 16.14 -8.51 -8.11
N LEU A 185 15.62 -9.54 -8.79
CA LEU A 185 14.22 -9.89 -8.76
C LEU A 185 14.08 -11.19 -7.96
N ARG A 186 13.45 -11.12 -6.77
CA ARG A 186 13.46 -12.22 -5.82
C ARG A 186 12.21 -13.08 -5.91
N ASN A 187 12.36 -14.37 -5.56
CA ASN A 187 11.27 -15.34 -5.44
C ASN A 187 10.42 -15.45 -6.71
N VAL A 188 11.04 -15.56 -7.86
CA VAL A 188 10.36 -15.84 -9.12
C VAL A 188 10.08 -17.34 -9.19
N TYR A 189 8.81 -17.73 -9.36
CA TYR A 189 8.47 -19.13 -9.58
C TYR A 189 8.78 -19.55 -11.02
N LEU A 190 9.59 -20.59 -11.17
CA LEU A 190 9.82 -21.25 -12.47
C LEU A 190 9.46 -22.74 -12.35
N GLU A 191 8.74 -23.24 -13.33
CA GLU A 191 8.57 -24.69 -13.48
C GLU A 191 9.86 -25.33 -13.97
N LYS A 192 10.04 -26.60 -13.70
CA LYS A 192 11.16 -27.34 -14.28
C LYS A 192 11.05 -27.35 -15.80
N GLY A 193 12.07 -26.82 -16.49
CA GLY A 193 12.08 -26.73 -17.95
C GLY A 193 12.96 -25.63 -18.48
N GLU A 194 12.79 -25.34 -19.76
CA GLU A 194 13.43 -24.22 -20.45
C GLU A 194 12.57 -22.97 -20.34
N HIS A 195 13.21 -21.83 -20.03
CA HIS A 195 12.56 -20.53 -19.88
C HIS A 195 13.33 -19.44 -20.64
N GLU A 196 12.61 -18.43 -21.08
CA GLU A 196 13.19 -17.19 -21.62
C GLU A 196 13.08 -16.07 -20.57
N ILE A 197 14.22 -15.68 -19.97
CA ILE A 197 14.27 -14.51 -19.09
C ILE A 197 14.80 -13.33 -19.91
N SER A 198 14.01 -12.28 -20.04
CA SER A 198 14.32 -11.16 -20.93
C SER A 198 14.38 -9.83 -20.21
N LEU A 199 15.36 -9.00 -20.56
CA LEU A 199 15.48 -7.61 -20.15
C LEU A 199 15.07 -6.69 -21.29
N LEU A 200 14.16 -5.75 -21.00
CA LEU A 200 13.71 -4.72 -21.93
C LEU A 200 13.91 -3.31 -21.32
N PRO A 201 14.17 -2.28 -22.15
CA PRO A 201 14.34 -0.93 -21.64
C PRO A 201 13.06 -0.39 -21.00
N GLN A 202 13.19 0.30 -19.86
CA GLN A 202 12.14 1.12 -19.29
C GLN A 202 12.62 2.56 -19.17
N TRP A 203 13.58 2.83 -18.27
CA TRP A 203 14.11 4.18 -18.06
C TRP A 203 15.64 4.18 -17.96
N GLY A 204 16.26 4.89 -18.88
CA GLY A 204 17.71 4.91 -19.01
C GLY A 204 18.26 3.58 -19.54
N TYR A 205 19.57 3.47 -19.56
CA TYR A 205 20.25 2.25 -20.00
C TYR A 205 21.22 1.76 -18.92
N ALA A 206 21.37 0.45 -18.86
CA ALA A 206 22.39 -0.22 -18.08
C ALA A 206 23.10 -1.26 -18.96
N ASP A 207 24.34 -1.53 -18.64
CA ASP A 207 25.13 -2.62 -19.20
C ASP A 207 24.99 -3.85 -18.28
N TYR A 208 24.95 -5.05 -18.87
CA TYR A 208 24.72 -6.29 -18.12
C TYR A 208 25.90 -7.26 -18.29
N ASP A 209 26.40 -7.76 -17.16
CA ASP A 209 27.47 -8.75 -17.06
C ASP A 209 26.91 -10.17 -17.18
N CYS A 210 26.09 -10.56 -16.24
CA CYS A 210 25.49 -11.89 -16.23
C CYS A 210 24.17 -11.91 -15.45
N LEU A 211 23.41 -13.00 -15.62
CA LEU A 211 22.29 -13.40 -14.79
C LEU A 211 22.73 -14.59 -13.91
N GLU A 212 22.78 -14.41 -12.61
CA GLU A 212 22.96 -15.48 -11.65
C GLU A 212 21.58 -15.90 -11.10
N ILE A 213 21.27 -17.18 -11.16
CA ILE A 213 20.01 -17.74 -10.65
C ILE A 213 20.34 -18.60 -9.45
N THR A 214 19.76 -18.26 -8.30
CA THR A 214 19.95 -18.98 -7.03
C THR A 214 18.61 -19.43 -6.46
N ALA A 215 18.64 -20.28 -5.42
CA ALA A 215 17.43 -20.64 -4.69
C ALA A 215 16.78 -19.40 -4.06
N GLY A 216 15.49 -19.21 -4.32
CA GLY A 216 14.69 -18.19 -3.67
C GLY A 216 14.28 -18.59 -2.24
N LYS A 217 13.91 -17.61 -1.43
CA LYS A 217 13.41 -17.85 -0.07
C LYS A 217 11.98 -18.38 -0.14
N THR A 218 11.76 -19.55 0.41
CA THR A 218 10.43 -20.15 0.48
C THR A 218 9.76 -19.74 1.80
N VAL A 219 8.56 -19.15 1.72
CA VAL A 219 7.71 -19.02 2.89
C VAL A 219 7.18 -20.40 3.30
N THR A 220 6.93 -20.59 4.58
CA THR A 220 6.53 -21.88 5.15
C THR A 220 5.13 -21.78 5.76
N GLU A 221 4.54 -22.92 6.15
CA GLU A 221 3.28 -22.95 6.89
C GLU A 221 3.33 -22.12 8.19
N GLU A 222 4.52 -21.94 8.76
CA GLU A 222 4.73 -21.09 9.96
C GLU A 222 4.39 -19.64 9.66
N THR A 223 4.69 -19.12 8.48
CA THR A 223 4.34 -17.76 8.05
C THR A 223 2.83 -17.48 8.17
N TYR A 224 2.01 -18.51 7.96
CA TYR A 224 0.54 -18.41 8.02
C TYR A 224 -0.06 -18.90 9.35
N SER A 225 0.78 -19.31 10.29
CA SER A 225 0.36 -19.78 11.61
C SER A 225 0.33 -18.62 12.59
N ILE A 226 -0.76 -17.85 12.61
CA ILE A 226 -0.90 -16.65 13.41
C ILE A 226 -1.62 -16.97 14.74
N THR A 227 -1.09 -16.44 15.84
CA THR A 227 -1.81 -16.40 17.12
C THR A 227 -2.77 -15.23 17.10
N ALA A 228 -4.07 -15.47 17.30
CA ALA A 228 -5.10 -14.42 17.25
C ALA A 228 -5.11 -13.59 18.56
N GLU A 229 -3.96 -13.01 18.90
CA GLU A 229 -3.76 -12.12 20.04
C GLU A 229 -3.31 -10.76 19.53
N LEU A 230 -4.07 -9.71 19.86
CA LEU A 230 -3.75 -8.34 19.50
C LEU A 230 -2.64 -7.77 20.39
N SER A 231 -1.82 -6.88 19.82
CA SER A 231 -0.83 -6.08 20.54
C SER A 231 -1.47 -5.30 21.70
N ASN A 232 -2.72 -4.80 21.50
CA ASN A 232 -3.51 -4.22 22.57
C ASN A 232 -4.31 -5.30 23.34
N PRO A 233 -3.89 -5.71 24.56
CA PRO A 233 -4.61 -6.74 25.31
C PRO A 233 -6.02 -6.29 25.78
N ASN A 234 -6.28 -4.97 25.79
CA ASN A 234 -7.56 -4.37 26.18
C ASN A 234 -8.49 -4.13 24.97
N ALA A 235 -8.15 -4.64 23.76
CA ALA A 235 -9.01 -4.50 22.60
C ALA A 235 -10.44 -4.96 22.89
N ASP A 236 -11.43 -4.27 22.31
CA ASP A 236 -12.84 -4.61 22.48
C ASP A 236 -13.23 -5.89 21.72
N GLU A 237 -14.44 -6.39 21.99
CA GLU A 237 -14.88 -7.68 21.44
C GLU A 237 -15.11 -7.64 19.91
N ASN A 238 -15.49 -6.50 19.34
CA ASN A 238 -15.64 -6.38 17.90
C ASN A 238 -14.25 -6.38 17.23
N THR A 239 -13.29 -5.70 17.81
CA THR A 239 -11.90 -5.66 17.34
C THR A 239 -11.25 -7.04 17.40
N LYS A 240 -11.45 -7.75 18.51
CA LYS A 240 -10.99 -9.15 18.64
C LYS A 240 -11.67 -10.08 17.63
N ARG A 241 -12.95 -9.89 17.37
CA ARG A 241 -13.70 -10.68 16.38
C ARG A 241 -13.20 -10.43 14.96
N LEU A 242 -12.99 -9.16 14.59
CA LEU A 242 -12.40 -8.82 13.31
C LEU A 242 -11.00 -9.44 13.17
N TYR A 243 -10.12 -9.23 14.16
CA TYR A 243 -8.75 -9.74 14.10
C TYR A 243 -8.72 -11.27 14.02
N LYS A 244 -9.58 -11.94 14.79
CA LYS A 244 -9.72 -13.41 14.68
C LYS A 244 -10.15 -13.84 13.27
N PHE A 245 -11.11 -13.15 12.66
CA PHE A 245 -11.53 -13.43 11.28
C PHE A 245 -10.35 -13.27 10.32
N LEU A 246 -9.58 -12.18 10.43
CA LEU A 246 -8.40 -11.95 9.61
C LEU A 246 -7.36 -13.08 9.77
N CYS A 247 -7.11 -13.53 11.00
CA CYS A 247 -6.21 -14.66 11.26
C CYS A 247 -6.74 -15.98 10.66
N ASP A 248 -8.04 -16.24 10.77
CA ASP A 248 -8.65 -17.49 10.29
C ASP A 248 -8.59 -17.63 8.75
N ILE A 249 -8.75 -16.51 8.03
CA ILE A 249 -8.71 -16.49 6.55
C ILE A 249 -7.30 -16.39 5.98
N TYR A 250 -6.32 -15.94 6.78
CA TYR A 250 -4.95 -15.69 6.31
C TYR A 250 -4.32 -16.94 5.71
N GLY A 251 -3.67 -16.79 4.57
CA GLY A 251 -3.10 -17.89 3.80
C GLY A 251 -4.12 -18.73 3.01
N LYS A 252 -5.42 -18.47 3.15
CA LYS A 252 -6.52 -19.19 2.48
C LYS A 252 -7.30 -18.31 1.52
N TYR A 253 -7.52 -17.05 1.92
CA TYR A 253 -8.22 -16.03 1.15
C TYR A 253 -7.51 -14.70 1.27
N SER A 254 -7.68 -13.86 0.24
CA SER A 254 -7.36 -12.44 0.26
C SER A 254 -8.64 -11.61 0.24
N LEU A 255 -8.65 -10.47 0.92
CA LEU A 255 -9.77 -9.53 0.86
C LEU A 255 -9.53 -8.49 -0.23
N THR A 256 -10.56 -8.15 -0.99
CA THR A 256 -10.53 -6.99 -1.89
C THR A 256 -10.51 -5.69 -1.10
N GLY A 257 -9.67 -4.75 -1.48
CA GLY A 257 -9.62 -3.43 -0.85
C GLY A 257 -9.46 -2.30 -1.86
N GLN A 258 -9.97 -1.13 -1.50
CA GLN A 258 -9.94 0.07 -2.32
C GLN A 258 -9.91 1.32 -1.44
N PHE A 259 -9.03 2.27 -1.77
CA PHE A 259 -9.13 3.63 -1.23
C PHE A 259 -10.20 4.43 -1.95
N ALA A 260 -11.12 5.03 -1.20
CA ALA A 260 -12.27 5.73 -1.77
C ALA A 260 -12.83 6.79 -0.80
N ASP A 261 -12.55 8.05 -1.05
CA ASP A 261 -12.79 9.20 -0.12
C ASP A 261 -14.25 9.49 0.22
N LYS A 262 -15.20 8.86 -0.47
CA LYS A 262 -16.65 9.05 -0.22
C LYS A 262 -17.37 7.76 0.18
N GLY A 263 -16.61 6.72 0.57
CA GLY A 263 -17.16 5.45 0.99
C GLY A 263 -18.19 4.90 -0.01
N ARG A 264 -19.42 4.59 0.42
CA ARG A 264 -20.47 4.04 -0.45
C ARG A 264 -20.92 4.95 -1.59
N SER A 265 -20.66 6.25 -1.52
CA SER A 265 -20.98 7.19 -2.60
C SER A 265 -19.81 7.49 -3.53
N SER A 266 -18.69 6.78 -3.38
CA SER A 266 -17.50 6.98 -4.20
C SER A 266 -17.72 6.53 -5.65
N THR A 267 -16.96 7.15 -6.54
CA THR A 267 -16.92 6.75 -7.95
C THR A 267 -16.25 5.38 -8.11
N GLU A 268 -15.23 5.11 -7.32
CA GLU A 268 -14.49 3.85 -7.28
C GLU A 268 -15.45 2.68 -7.05
N LEU A 269 -16.24 2.74 -5.98
CA LEU A 269 -17.20 1.68 -5.68
C LEU A 269 -18.18 1.46 -6.84
N GLN A 270 -18.76 2.55 -7.36
CA GLN A 270 -19.75 2.45 -8.44
C GLN A 270 -19.17 1.82 -9.71
N ARG A 271 -17.93 2.17 -10.08
CA ARG A 271 -17.30 1.64 -11.30
C ARG A 271 -16.81 0.21 -11.13
N ILE A 272 -16.24 -0.11 -9.97
CA ILE A 272 -15.85 -1.48 -9.64
C ILE A 272 -17.09 -2.39 -9.67
N GLU A 273 -18.17 -2.00 -8.99
CA GLU A 273 -19.41 -2.79 -8.98
C GLU A 273 -20.03 -2.94 -10.37
N GLN A 274 -20.02 -1.89 -11.19
CA GLN A 274 -20.50 -1.96 -12.58
C GLN A 274 -19.67 -2.94 -13.43
N ALA A 275 -18.37 -3.02 -13.22
CA ALA A 275 -17.48 -3.89 -14.00
C ALA A 275 -17.49 -5.34 -13.50
N THR A 276 -17.45 -5.54 -12.19
CA THR A 276 -17.21 -6.85 -11.56
C THR A 276 -18.49 -7.53 -11.07
N GLY A 277 -19.56 -6.75 -10.81
CA GLY A 277 -20.76 -7.20 -10.09
C GLY A 277 -20.56 -7.33 -8.58
N LYS A 278 -19.41 -6.89 -8.03
CA LYS A 278 -18.99 -7.05 -6.64
C LYS A 278 -18.55 -5.71 -6.04
N GLN A 279 -18.59 -5.62 -4.71
CA GLN A 279 -18.07 -4.50 -3.93
C GLN A 279 -16.84 -4.94 -3.13
N PHE A 280 -15.85 -4.05 -2.94
CA PHE A 280 -14.67 -4.38 -2.15
C PHE A 280 -15.02 -4.62 -0.67
N ALA A 281 -14.22 -5.43 0.02
CA ALA A 281 -14.42 -5.79 1.43
C ALA A 281 -13.82 -4.74 2.37
N VAL A 282 -12.63 -4.22 2.02
CA VAL A 282 -11.84 -3.27 2.83
C VAL A 282 -11.92 -1.88 2.20
N LEU A 283 -12.43 -0.91 2.94
CA LEU A 283 -12.42 0.51 2.56
C LEU A 283 -11.19 1.19 3.17
N GLY A 284 -10.32 1.71 2.32
CA GLY A 284 -9.22 2.59 2.69
C GLY A 284 -9.69 4.05 2.72
N LEU A 285 -9.34 4.78 3.79
CA LEU A 285 -9.62 6.21 3.95
C LEU A 285 -8.41 6.91 4.58
N ASP A 286 -8.29 8.21 4.33
CA ASP A 286 -7.22 9.04 4.86
C ASP A 286 -7.73 10.01 5.94
N MET A 287 -6.99 10.09 7.04
CA MET A 287 -7.26 11.01 8.16
C MET A 287 -6.57 12.38 7.98
N MET A 288 -6.03 12.70 6.80
CA MET A 288 -5.29 13.94 6.51
C MET A 288 -6.04 15.19 6.98
N ASP A 289 -7.33 15.28 6.69
CA ASP A 289 -8.19 16.44 7.01
C ASP A 289 -8.30 16.72 8.52
N TYR A 290 -7.97 15.75 9.36
CA TYR A 290 -8.02 15.89 10.80
C TYR A 290 -6.70 16.37 11.43
N SER A 291 -5.62 16.54 10.65
CA SER A 291 -4.39 17.18 11.11
C SER A 291 -4.68 18.60 11.58
N SER A 292 -3.97 19.08 12.60
CA SER A 292 -4.15 20.45 13.12
C SER A 292 -4.00 21.51 12.04
N GLN A 293 -3.04 21.34 11.15
CA GLN A 293 -2.79 22.22 10.00
C GLN A 293 -3.99 22.29 9.05
N ASN A 294 -4.59 21.14 8.71
CA ASN A 294 -5.75 21.08 7.81
C ASN A 294 -6.99 21.72 8.47
N LYS A 295 -7.25 21.40 9.75
CA LYS A 295 -8.33 22.01 10.53
C LYS A 295 -8.18 23.54 10.61
N ALA A 296 -6.95 24.05 10.84
CA ALA A 296 -6.68 25.49 10.88
C ALA A 296 -6.94 26.18 9.53
N ASN A 297 -6.82 25.45 8.42
CA ASN A 297 -7.12 25.94 7.07
C ASN A 297 -8.56 25.63 6.59
N GLY A 298 -9.43 25.17 7.49
CA GLY A 298 -10.86 24.99 7.23
C GLY A 298 -11.25 23.63 6.65
N ALA A 299 -10.37 22.63 6.69
CA ALA A 299 -10.73 21.28 6.31
C ALA A 299 -11.85 20.71 7.20
N THR A 300 -12.78 20.01 6.60
CA THR A 300 -13.90 19.35 7.25
C THR A 300 -13.93 17.87 6.86
N GLY A 301 -13.01 17.09 7.45
CA GLY A 301 -12.89 15.67 7.19
C GLY A 301 -14.19 14.89 7.46
N ARG A 302 -14.43 13.85 6.66
CA ARG A 302 -15.56 12.93 6.80
C ARG A 302 -15.12 11.46 6.84
N ALA A 303 -13.84 11.18 6.94
CA ALA A 303 -13.35 9.80 6.99
C ALA A 303 -14.01 9.00 8.13
N ILE A 304 -14.23 9.62 9.28
CA ILE A 304 -14.91 8.98 10.42
C ILE A 304 -16.35 8.58 10.08
N GLU A 305 -17.12 9.47 9.44
CA GLU A 305 -18.50 9.20 9.04
C GLU A 305 -18.56 8.09 7.97
N TYR A 306 -17.65 8.11 6.99
CA TYR A 306 -17.58 7.07 5.97
C TYR A 306 -17.11 5.73 6.52
N ALA A 307 -16.16 5.73 7.45
CA ALA A 307 -15.71 4.54 8.16
C ALA A 307 -16.85 3.88 8.96
N TYR A 308 -17.62 4.71 9.69
CA TYR A 308 -18.81 4.24 10.40
C TYR A 308 -19.82 3.62 9.43
N ASP A 309 -20.20 4.33 8.37
CA ASP A 309 -21.17 3.86 7.38
C ASP A 309 -20.74 2.53 6.74
N TRP A 310 -19.45 2.43 6.37
CA TRP A 310 -18.91 1.21 5.79
C TRP A 310 -18.95 0.02 6.75
N SER A 311 -18.52 0.23 8.00
CA SER A 311 -18.48 -0.86 8.99
C SER A 311 -19.88 -1.21 9.51
N VAL A 312 -20.70 -0.20 9.86
CA VAL A 312 -21.97 -0.43 10.54
C VAL A 312 -23.10 -0.73 9.57
N ASN A 313 -23.22 0.07 8.51
CA ASN A 313 -24.33 -0.05 7.58
C ASN A 313 -24.06 -1.02 6.44
N ALA A 314 -22.82 -1.06 5.91
CA ALA A 314 -22.45 -1.97 4.84
C ALA A 314 -21.87 -3.31 5.35
N GLY A 315 -21.38 -3.37 6.58
CA GLY A 315 -20.78 -4.57 7.17
C GLY A 315 -19.37 -4.88 6.63
N GLY A 316 -18.68 -3.85 6.14
CA GLY A 316 -17.32 -3.95 5.61
C GLY A 316 -16.23 -3.70 6.66
N ILE A 317 -14.99 -3.81 6.22
CA ILE A 317 -13.78 -3.61 7.02
C ILE A 317 -13.20 -2.23 6.69
N VAL A 318 -12.65 -1.54 7.67
CA VAL A 318 -12.09 -0.18 7.53
C VAL A 318 -10.59 -0.19 7.77
N GLN A 319 -9.84 0.39 6.82
CA GLN A 319 -8.44 0.77 6.97
C GLN A 319 -8.35 2.30 6.98
N LEU A 320 -7.67 2.86 7.96
CA LEU A 320 -7.37 4.30 8.01
C LEU A 320 -5.86 4.51 7.97
N CYS A 321 -5.40 5.37 7.05
CA CYS A 321 -4.05 5.91 7.07
C CYS A 321 -4.08 7.40 7.48
N TRP A 322 -2.91 8.01 7.66
CA TRP A 322 -2.82 9.41 8.02
C TRP A 322 -1.64 10.09 7.32
N HIS A 323 -1.93 10.81 6.24
CA HIS A 323 -0.97 11.77 5.68
C HIS A 323 -0.90 12.97 6.62
N TRP A 324 -0.02 12.86 7.60
CA TRP A 324 0.08 13.81 8.70
C TRP A 324 0.79 15.10 8.26
N ASN A 325 -0.01 16.11 7.89
CA ASN A 325 0.54 17.45 7.68
C ASN A 325 1.20 17.97 8.95
N SER A 326 2.44 18.47 8.83
CA SER A 326 3.17 18.99 9.97
C SER A 326 2.43 20.16 10.61
N PRO A 327 2.54 20.35 11.95
CA PRO A 327 1.97 21.50 12.62
C PRO A 327 2.37 22.84 11.97
N GLU A 328 1.52 23.87 12.05
CA GLU A 328 1.69 25.16 11.35
C GLU A 328 3.09 25.78 11.57
N GLU A 329 3.64 25.68 12.78
CA GLU A 329 4.97 26.22 13.12
C GLU A 329 6.11 25.54 12.33
N TYR A 330 5.90 24.34 11.82
CA TYR A 330 6.88 23.54 11.07
C TYR A 330 6.55 23.42 9.57
N ALA A 331 5.37 23.80 9.13
CA ALA A 331 5.03 23.84 7.71
C ALA A 331 5.76 25.00 7.02
N LYS A 332 6.36 24.75 5.86
CA LYS A 332 7.05 25.80 5.10
C LYS A 332 6.08 26.83 4.54
N ASN A 333 4.97 26.40 3.98
CA ASN A 333 3.89 27.23 3.43
C ASN A 333 4.38 28.34 2.50
N ASP A 334 5.21 28.01 1.52
CA ASP A 334 5.73 28.88 0.47
C ASP A 334 5.15 28.54 -0.91
N ALA A 335 5.63 29.18 -1.96
CA ALA A 335 5.11 29.01 -3.32
C ALA A 335 5.39 27.60 -3.89
N ASP A 336 6.50 26.98 -3.48
CA ASP A 336 6.91 25.66 -3.93
C ASP A 336 6.36 24.56 -3.01
N ASN A 337 6.10 24.87 -1.74
CA ASN A 337 5.64 23.97 -0.70
C ASN A 337 4.43 24.58 0.03
N PRO A 338 3.23 24.50 -0.54
CA PRO A 338 2.02 25.01 0.11
C PRO A 338 1.70 24.19 1.37
N TRP A 339 0.96 24.77 2.32
CA TRP A 339 0.67 24.16 3.62
C TRP A 339 0.10 22.72 3.53
N TYR A 340 -0.68 22.41 2.49
CA TYR A 340 -1.28 21.10 2.28
C TYR A 340 -0.30 20.02 1.81
N SER A 341 0.93 20.39 1.46
CA SER A 341 2.01 19.46 1.13
C SER A 341 2.98 19.22 2.30
N SER A 342 2.65 19.71 3.51
CA SER A 342 3.57 19.68 4.65
C SER A 342 3.73 18.28 5.30
N PHE A 343 3.05 17.26 4.80
CA PHE A 343 3.34 15.87 5.11
C PHE A 343 4.60 15.36 4.37
N TYR A 344 4.99 15.97 3.24
CA TYR A 344 6.28 15.72 2.61
C TYR A 344 7.41 16.43 3.36
N LYS A 345 8.61 15.82 3.34
CA LYS A 345 9.81 16.44 3.94
C LYS A 345 10.18 17.79 3.32
N GLU A 346 9.92 17.96 2.02
CA GLU A 346 10.16 19.22 1.32
C GLU A 346 9.23 20.34 1.83
N GLY A 347 8.02 19.98 2.26
CA GLY A 347 7.01 20.92 2.80
C GLY A 347 7.12 21.16 4.31
N SER A 348 7.98 20.42 5.01
CA SER A 348 8.13 20.48 6.46
C SER A 348 9.53 20.90 6.91
N ASN A 349 9.61 21.54 8.08
CA ASN A 349 10.84 21.86 8.79
C ASN A 349 11.04 20.95 10.03
N ILE A 350 10.25 19.88 10.18
CA ILE A 350 10.41 18.92 11.27
C ILE A 350 11.78 18.24 11.15
N ASP A 351 12.52 18.28 12.23
CA ASP A 351 13.72 17.46 12.48
C ASP A 351 13.35 16.46 13.57
N LEU A 352 12.84 15.30 13.14
CA LEU A 352 12.30 14.29 14.07
C LEU A 352 13.39 13.74 15.00
N ASP A 353 14.65 13.69 14.54
CA ASP A 353 15.76 13.25 15.39
C ASP A 353 15.95 14.20 16.59
N LYS A 354 15.88 15.52 16.39
CA LYS A 354 15.94 16.49 17.49
C LYS A 354 14.75 16.39 18.42
N ILE A 355 13.54 16.29 17.86
CA ILE A 355 12.31 16.18 18.65
C ILE A 355 12.38 14.95 19.56
N MET A 356 12.66 13.77 19.01
CA MET A 356 12.64 12.52 19.76
C MET A 356 13.85 12.32 20.68
N ASN A 357 14.90 13.16 20.54
CA ASN A 357 16.03 13.21 21.47
C ASN A 357 15.90 14.31 22.53
N GLY A 358 14.79 15.07 22.55
CA GLY A 358 14.51 16.09 23.55
C GLY A 358 15.24 17.42 23.32
N GLU A 359 15.77 17.65 22.11
CA GLU A 359 16.44 18.89 21.73
C GLU A 359 15.44 19.95 21.21
N ASP A 360 14.22 19.52 20.83
CA ASP A 360 13.11 20.37 20.40
C ASP A 360 11.84 20.04 21.19
N GLU A 361 11.72 20.60 22.39
CA GLU A 361 10.56 20.41 23.27
C GLU A 361 9.26 20.93 22.63
N ARG A 362 9.35 22.04 21.87
CA ARG A 362 8.17 22.62 21.21
C ARG A 362 7.62 21.71 20.11
N GLY A 363 8.50 21.16 19.30
CA GLY A 363 8.12 20.17 18.28
C GLY A 363 7.44 18.96 18.92
N TYR A 364 7.99 18.45 20.02
CA TYR A 364 7.38 17.34 20.75
C TYR A 364 5.97 17.67 21.27
N GLU A 365 5.77 18.84 21.91
CA GLU A 365 4.45 19.27 22.39
C GLU A 365 3.41 19.31 21.24
N LEU A 366 3.79 19.84 20.08
CA LEU A 366 2.89 19.95 18.93
C LEU A 366 2.55 18.60 18.32
N LEU A 367 3.53 17.70 18.18
CA LEU A 367 3.25 16.34 17.71
C LEU A 367 2.34 15.58 18.66
N MET A 368 2.56 15.71 19.98
CA MET A 368 1.67 15.10 20.98
C MET A 368 0.25 15.66 20.90
N ALA A 369 0.10 16.96 20.71
CA ALA A 369 -1.22 17.59 20.54
C ALA A 369 -1.95 17.11 19.28
N ASP A 370 -1.22 16.87 18.19
CA ASP A 370 -1.81 16.29 16.96
C ASP A 370 -2.25 14.84 17.19
N ILE A 371 -1.43 14.04 17.89
CA ILE A 371 -1.83 12.67 18.27
C ILE A 371 -3.06 12.67 19.18
N ASP A 372 -3.17 13.62 20.13
CA ASP A 372 -4.39 13.79 20.94
C ASP A 372 -5.59 14.09 20.04
N GLY A 373 -5.46 15.03 19.12
CA GLY A 373 -6.55 15.43 18.22
C GLY A 373 -7.03 14.32 17.29
N ILE A 374 -6.13 13.49 16.77
CA ILE A 374 -6.47 12.31 15.96
C ILE A 374 -7.11 11.22 16.83
N SER A 375 -6.63 11.05 18.06
CA SER A 375 -7.18 10.08 19.01
C SER A 375 -8.62 10.40 19.38
N GLU A 376 -8.97 11.67 19.55
CA GLU A 376 -10.35 12.12 19.80
C GLU A 376 -11.28 11.75 18.64
N GLU A 377 -10.83 11.88 17.39
CA GLU A 377 -11.61 11.49 16.22
C GLU A 377 -11.79 9.96 16.13
N LEU A 378 -10.72 9.19 16.36
CA LEU A 378 -10.78 7.72 16.39
C LEU A 378 -11.63 7.19 17.54
N ALA A 379 -11.67 7.91 18.68
CA ALA A 379 -12.54 7.57 19.80
C ALA A 379 -14.03 7.61 19.43
N ARG A 380 -14.44 8.43 18.47
CA ARG A 380 -15.81 8.46 17.95
C ARG A 380 -16.20 7.12 17.30
N LEU A 381 -15.25 6.46 16.61
CA LEU A 381 -15.44 5.11 16.07
C LEU A 381 -15.44 4.04 17.17
N ARG A 382 -14.53 4.18 18.17
CA ARG A 382 -14.50 3.29 19.35
C ARG A 382 -15.84 3.29 20.07
N ASP A 383 -16.39 4.47 20.32
CA ASP A 383 -17.65 4.63 21.07
C ASP A 383 -18.86 4.02 20.34
N GLU A 384 -18.77 3.87 19.03
CA GLU A 384 -19.76 3.19 18.19
C GLU A 384 -19.39 1.70 17.91
N GLY A 385 -18.32 1.19 18.53
CA GLY A 385 -17.85 -0.19 18.41
C GLY A 385 -17.37 -0.55 17.00
N VAL A 386 -16.75 0.39 16.29
CA VAL A 386 -16.19 0.20 14.94
C VAL A 386 -14.72 -0.17 15.04
N PRO A 387 -14.31 -1.40 14.70
CA PRO A 387 -12.91 -1.77 14.59
C PRO A 387 -12.24 -1.07 13.39
N VAL A 388 -10.99 -0.70 13.55
CA VAL A 388 -10.19 0.02 12.53
C VAL A 388 -8.83 -0.65 12.37
N ILE A 389 -8.45 -0.97 11.14
CA ILE A 389 -7.06 -1.25 10.80
C ILE A 389 -6.36 0.11 10.67
N TRP A 390 -5.53 0.44 11.66
CA TRP A 390 -4.85 1.73 11.78
C TRP A 390 -3.44 1.68 11.23
N ARG A 391 -3.17 2.45 10.17
CA ARG A 391 -1.89 2.48 9.45
C ARG A 391 -1.27 3.89 9.48
N PRO A 392 -0.75 4.32 10.63
CA PRO A 392 -0.03 5.60 10.73
C PRO A 392 1.42 5.47 10.24
N LEU A 393 2.07 6.60 9.99
CA LEU A 393 3.51 6.71 9.73
C LEU A 393 4.02 5.76 8.64
N HIS A 394 3.21 5.58 7.60
CA HIS A 394 3.47 4.65 6.50
C HIS A 394 4.66 5.08 5.64
N GLU A 395 5.23 4.12 4.87
CA GLU A 395 6.32 4.32 3.90
C GLU A 395 7.57 5.02 4.50
N ALA A 396 7.86 4.77 5.77
CA ALA A 396 8.89 5.52 6.50
C ALA A 396 10.29 5.40 5.88
N SER A 397 10.71 4.19 5.47
CA SER A 397 12.04 3.96 4.89
C SER A 397 12.25 4.68 3.56
N GLY A 398 11.17 5.05 2.87
CA GLY A 398 11.18 5.85 1.64
C GLY A 398 11.78 7.24 1.86
N GLY A 399 11.54 7.85 3.02
CA GLY A 399 12.12 9.13 3.43
C GLY A 399 11.64 10.30 2.59
N TRP A 400 10.46 10.22 1.98
CA TRP A 400 9.78 11.34 1.33
C TRP A 400 8.79 12.06 2.25
N PHE A 401 8.26 11.39 3.26
CA PHE A 401 7.47 12.00 4.31
C PHE A 401 8.37 12.53 5.44
N TRP A 402 7.92 13.53 6.21
CA TRP A 402 8.72 14.09 7.28
C TRP A 402 9.03 13.07 8.40
N TRP A 403 8.12 12.12 8.67
CA TRP A 403 8.33 11.06 9.67
C TRP A 403 9.29 9.96 9.21
N GLY A 404 9.62 9.91 7.93
CA GLY A 404 10.64 9.03 7.36
C GLY A 404 11.98 9.74 7.05
N ASN A 405 12.03 11.07 7.21
CA ASN A 405 13.26 11.86 7.01
C ASN A 405 14.09 11.99 8.30
N CYS A 406 14.35 10.85 8.94
CA CYS A 406 15.03 10.76 10.22
C CYS A 406 15.80 9.43 10.34
N SER A 407 16.39 9.16 11.50
CA SER A 407 16.92 7.86 11.84
C SER A 407 15.81 6.84 12.14
N PRO A 408 16.00 5.55 11.85
CA PRO A 408 15.07 4.50 12.25
C PRO A 408 14.73 4.53 13.75
N GLU A 409 15.70 4.84 14.61
CA GLU A 409 15.51 4.92 16.06
C GLU A 409 14.51 6.00 16.46
N SER A 410 14.54 7.15 15.80
CA SER A 410 13.59 8.26 16.06
C SER A 410 12.18 7.94 15.57
N TYR A 411 12.06 7.27 14.43
CA TYR A 411 10.79 6.75 13.95
C TYR A 411 10.19 5.74 14.93
N ILE A 412 10.98 4.75 15.37
CA ILE A 412 10.54 3.74 16.32
C ILE A 412 10.09 4.36 17.64
N LYS A 413 10.79 5.40 18.11
CA LYS A 413 10.36 6.15 19.31
C LYS A 413 9.02 6.85 19.08
N LEU A 414 8.81 7.49 17.92
CA LEU A 414 7.55 8.15 17.61
C LEU A 414 6.40 7.13 17.51
N TRP A 415 6.63 5.99 16.83
CA TRP A 415 5.65 4.90 16.76
C TRP A 415 5.22 4.42 18.15
N ASN A 416 6.19 4.05 18.99
CA ASN A 416 5.91 3.54 20.32
C ASN A 416 5.25 4.59 21.23
N THR A 417 5.60 5.88 21.09
CA THR A 417 4.94 6.99 21.80
C THR A 417 3.49 7.13 21.32
N MET A 418 3.23 7.07 20.01
CA MET A 418 1.89 7.12 19.45
C MET A 418 1.04 5.93 19.91
N TYR A 419 1.61 4.72 19.86
CA TYR A 419 0.95 3.51 20.33
C TYR A 419 0.54 3.63 21.81
N ASP A 420 1.47 4.01 22.68
CA ASP A 420 1.22 4.14 24.13
C ASP A 420 0.14 5.21 24.40
N LYS A 421 0.27 6.35 23.78
CA LYS A 421 -0.66 7.47 23.93
C LYS A 421 -2.08 7.10 23.46
N MET A 422 -2.21 6.53 22.29
CA MET A 422 -3.50 6.12 21.73
C MET A 422 -4.14 4.97 22.50
N THR A 423 -3.34 3.94 22.82
CA THR A 423 -3.82 2.72 23.45
C THR A 423 -4.07 2.89 24.94
N ASN A 424 -3.12 3.48 25.68
CA ASN A 424 -3.15 3.54 27.14
C ASN A 424 -3.72 4.86 27.67
N GLU A 425 -3.38 6.02 27.09
CA GLU A 425 -3.88 7.29 27.59
C GLU A 425 -5.31 7.58 27.07
N HIS A 426 -5.55 7.42 25.74
CA HIS A 426 -6.87 7.63 25.14
C HIS A 426 -7.77 6.40 25.18
N GLY A 427 -7.26 5.23 25.54
CA GLY A 427 -8.02 3.99 25.66
C GLY A 427 -8.69 3.59 24.34
N LEU A 428 -8.00 3.71 23.21
CA LEU A 428 -8.50 3.27 21.92
C LEU A 428 -8.43 1.74 21.82
N THR A 429 -9.52 1.09 22.16
CA THR A 429 -9.65 -0.38 22.19
C THR A 429 -10.06 -0.99 20.85
N ASN A 430 -10.30 -0.14 19.86
CA ASN A 430 -10.82 -0.50 18.54
C ASN A 430 -9.78 -0.50 17.42
N LEU A 431 -8.47 -0.36 17.73
CA LEU A 431 -7.41 -0.30 16.74
C LEU A 431 -6.72 -1.65 16.58
N ILE A 432 -6.51 -2.07 15.33
CA ILE A 432 -5.60 -3.12 14.87
C ILE A 432 -4.42 -2.40 14.23
N TRP A 433 -3.24 -2.50 14.83
CA TRP A 433 -2.08 -1.71 14.44
C TRP A 433 -1.36 -2.32 13.24
N MET A 434 -1.35 -1.61 12.14
CA MET A 434 -0.70 -2.01 10.89
C MET A 434 0.53 -1.16 10.61
N TRP A 435 1.70 -1.79 10.73
CA TRP A 435 2.97 -1.15 10.43
C TRP A 435 3.29 -1.24 8.94
N ASN A 436 3.83 -0.13 8.39
CA ASN A 436 4.22 0.01 6.99
C ASN A 436 5.54 0.80 6.86
N GLY A 437 6.55 0.43 7.62
CA GLY A 437 7.87 1.06 7.51
C GLY A 437 8.67 0.61 6.29
N GLN A 438 8.35 -0.54 5.74
CA GLN A 438 8.92 -1.14 4.51
C GLN A 438 10.44 -1.41 4.56
N ASP A 439 11.00 -1.54 5.74
CA ASP A 439 12.39 -1.94 5.96
C ASP A 439 12.53 -2.42 7.41
N ALA A 440 13.10 -3.60 7.62
CA ALA A 440 13.23 -4.23 8.93
C ALA A 440 13.98 -3.36 9.96
N GLU A 441 14.87 -2.46 9.53
CA GLU A 441 15.55 -1.52 10.44
C GLU A 441 14.56 -0.52 11.09
N TRP A 442 13.38 -0.33 10.49
CA TRP A 442 12.32 0.57 10.98
C TRP A 442 11.24 -0.15 11.79
N TYR A 443 11.37 -1.46 12.00
CA TYR A 443 10.35 -2.24 12.71
C TYR A 443 10.32 -1.94 14.22
N PRO A 444 9.16 -1.50 14.78
CA PRO A 444 9.10 -1.01 16.15
C PRO A 444 9.03 -2.13 17.22
N GLY A 445 8.87 -3.38 16.80
CA GLY A 445 8.76 -4.54 17.68
C GLY A 445 7.38 -5.20 17.67
N ASP A 446 7.36 -6.49 18.01
CA ASP A 446 6.16 -7.34 17.93
C ASP A 446 5.05 -6.91 18.89
N ASP A 447 5.40 -6.28 20.02
CA ASP A 447 4.48 -5.86 21.08
C ASP A 447 3.51 -4.72 20.66
N THR A 448 3.80 -4.03 19.54
CA THR A 448 3.02 -2.86 19.09
C THR A 448 2.52 -2.98 17.65
N VAL A 449 2.67 -4.15 17.04
CA VAL A 449 2.28 -4.41 15.65
C VAL A 449 1.42 -5.66 15.56
N ASP A 450 0.26 -5.55 14.91
CA ASP A 450 -0.65 -6.65 14.62
C ASP A 450 -0.52 -7.15 13.17
N ILE A 451 -0.30 -6.22 12.23
CA ILE A 451 -0.19 -6.48 10.80
C ILE A 451 1.08 -5.81 10.27
N VAL A 452 1.88 -6.53 9.50
CA VAL A 452 2.97 -5.97 8.68
C VAL A 452 2.43 -5.69 7.29
N SER A 453 2.79 -4.56 6.69
CA SER A 453 2.28 -4.24 5.36
C SER A 453 3.30 -3.54 4.47
N TRP A 454 3.05 -3.63 3.18
CA TRP A 454 3.83 -2.98 2.11
C TRP A 454 2.93 -2.23 1.17
N ASP A 455 3.46 -1.17 0.55
CA ASP A 455 2.85 -0.42 -0.53
C ASP A 455 3.66 -0.66 -1.81
N ILE A 456 2.99 -1.09 -2.89
CA ILE A 456 3.67 -1.49 -4.12
C ILE A 456 2.98 -0.82 -5.31
N TYR A 457 3.72 0.06 -5.99
CA TYR A 457 3.28 0.74 -7.20
C TYR A 457 4.12 0.28 -8.39
N PRO A 458 3.82 -0.87 -8.98
CA PRO A 458 4.56 -1.40 -10.12
C PRO A 458 4.20 -0.62 -11.39
N GLY A 459 4.90 -0.91 -12.47
CA GLY A 459 4.53 -0.41 -13.80
C GLY A 459 3.13 -0.83 -14.24
N ASN A 460 2.69 -0.31 -15.38
CA ASN A 460 1.37 -0.58 -15.94
C ASN A 460 1.20 -2.09 -16.26
N HIS A 461 0.05 -2.66 -15.90
CA HIS A 461 -0.30 -4.08 -16.15
C HIS A 461 0.67 -5.09 -15.52
N VAL A 462 1.31 -4.73 -14.41
CA VAL A 462 2.14 -5.66 -13.64
C VAL A 462 1.29 -6.35 -12.58
N TYR A 463 0.89 -7.58 -12.85
CA TYR A 463 0.01 -8.37 -12.00
C TYR A 463 0.76 -9.43 -11.19
N SER A 464 2.04 -9.21 -10.96
CA SER A 464 2.92 -10.10 -10.20
C SER A 464 2.35 -10.40 -8.79
N SER A 465 2.72 -11.54 -8.25
CA SER A 465 2.43 -11.91 -6.86
C SER A 465 3.19 -11.08 -5.82
N PHE A 466 4.26 -10.40 -6.24
CA PHE A 466 5.23 -9.70 -5.37
C PHE A 466 5.80 -10.60 -4.25
N SER A 467 6.05 -11.87 -4.60
CA SER A 467 6.51 -12.89 -3.65
C SER A 467 7.83 -12.56 -2.96
N GLY A 468 8.74 -11.85 -3.64
CA GLY A 468 9.97 -11.35 -3.04
C GLY A 468 9.72 -10.37 -1.91
N THR A 469 8.87 -9.37 -2.15
CA THR A 469 8.47 -8.38 -1.15
C THR A 469 7.66 -9.01 -0.02
N PHE A 470 6.78 -9.97 -0.35
CA PHE A 470 6.05 -10.73 0.68
C PHE A 470 7.00 -11.50 1.62
N ALA A 471 8.01 -12.17 1.07
CA ALA A 471 9.01 -12.87 1.86
C ALA A 471 9.89 -11.91 2.70
N GLU A 472 10.20 -10.71 2.20
CA GLU A 472 10.88 -9.66 2.97
C GLU A 472 9.99 -9.17 4.13
N ALA A 473 8.70 -8.95 3.89
CA ALA A 473 7.74 -8.56 4.91
C ALA A 473 7.64 -9.61 6.03
N ALA A 474 7.64 -10.90 5.67
CA ALA A 474 7.61 -11.99 6.63
C ALA A 474 8.85 -12.07 7.55
N LEU A 475 9.95 -11.44 7.15
CA LEU A 475 11.21 -11.43 7.93
C LEU A 475 11.37 -10.19 8.83
N CYS A 476 10.45 -9.21 8.76
CA CYS A 476 10.54 -7.99 9.56
C CYS A 476 10.25 -8.24 11.04
N SER A 477 9.37 -9.18 11.35
CA SER A 477 8.96 -9.51 12.71
C SER A 477 9.70 -10.73 13.25
N GLY A 478 9.84 -10.80 14.57
CA GLY A 478 10.37 -11.97 15.29
C GLY A 478 9.34 -13.09 15.45
N GLU A 479 8.06 -12.77 15.26
CA GLU A 479 6.90 -13.67 15.32
C GLU A 479 6.14 -13.64 14.00
N SER A 480 5.36 -14.67 13.70
CA SER A 480 4.49 -14.64 12.51
C SER A 480 3.39 -13.59 12.69
N LYS A 481 3.30 -12.66 11.74
CA LYS A 481 2.29 -11.59 11.69
C LYS A 481 1.46 -11.71 10.42
N LEU A 482 0.26 -11.17 10.45
CA LEU A 482 -0.53 -10.96 9.24
C LEU A 482 0.25 -10.06 8.27
N ILE A 483 0.23 -10.37 6.97
CA ILE A 483 0.94 -9.56 5.96
C ILE A 483 -0.06 -9.07 4.92
N ALA A 484 -0.11 -7.75 4.70
CA ALA A 484 -1.03 -7.10 3.79
C ALA A 484 -0.32 -6.26 2.72
N LEU A 485 -0.93 -6.16 1.54
CA LEU A 485 -0.58 -5.20 0.51
C LEU A 485 -1.47 -3.96 0.72
N SER A 486 -1.02 -3.07 1.62
CA SER A 486 -1.86 -1.98 2.15
C SER A 486 -2.18 -0.90 1.14
N GLU A 487 -1.27 -0.67 0.17
CA GLU A 487 -1.53 0.13 -1.04
C GLU A 487 -0.95 -0.55 -2.28
N ASN A 488 -1.62 -0.39 -3.40
CA ASN A 488 -1.11 -0.89 -4.67
C ASN A 488 -1.61 -0.05 -5.86
N GLY A 489 -0.78 0.00 -6.91
CA GLY A 489 -1.15 0.60 -8.18
C GLY A 489 -1.90 -0.36 -9.09
N CYS A 490 -1.46 -1.62 -9.16
CA CYS A 490 -2.11 -2.70 -9.93
C CYS A 490 -2.65 -3.76 -9.00
N VAL A 491 -3.83 -4.31 -9.32
CA VAL A 491 -4.38 -5.46 -8.58
C VAL A 491 -3.52 -6.70 -8.89
N PRO A 492 -2.99 -7.41 -7.87
CA PRO A 492 -2.20 -8.60 -8.12
C PRO A 492 -3.07 -9.74 -8.66
N ASP A 493 -2.50 -10.59 -9.52
CA ASP A 493 -3.20 -11.78 -10.03
C ASP A 493 -3.38 -12.81 -8.89
N PRO A 494 -4.62 -13.16 -8.52
CA PRO A 494 -4.86 -14.08 -7.41
C PRO A 494 -4.34 -15.50 -7.68
N ASP A 495 -4.26 -15.96 -8.92
CA ASP A 495 -3.64 -17.26 -9.24
C ASP A 495 -2.14 -17.23 -8.94
N LEU A 496 -1.47 -16.12 -9.29
CA LEU A 496 -0.05 -15.96 -9.02
C LEU A 496 0.24 -15.81 -7.53
N THR A 497 -0.57 -15.04 -6.80
CA THR A 497 -0.39 -14.91 -5.33
C THR A 497 -0.52 -16.25 -4.62
N MET A 498 -1.45 -17.11 -5.05
CA MET A 498 -1.62 -18.44 -4.48
C MET A 498 -0.49 -19.40 -4.89
N ARG A 499 -0.09 -19.38 -6.17
CA ARG A 499 1.00 -20.21 -6.71
C ARG A 499 2.34 -19.90 -6.04
N ASP A 500 2.64 -18.62 -5.87
CA ASP A 500 3.95 -18.16 -5.38
C ASP A 500 4.00 -18.06 -3.85
N ASN A 501 2.95 -18.51 -3.18
CA ASN A 501 2.80 -18.42 -1.72
C ASN A 501 2.92 -16.98 -1.19
N ALA A 502 2.58 -15.98 -1.98
CA ALA A 502 2.51 -14.58 -1.56
C ALA A 502 1.05 -14.21 -1.23
N ARG A 503 0.50 -14.89 -0.21
CA ARG A 503 -0.93 -14.84 0.11
C ARG A 503 -1.24 -13.63 0.98
N TRP A 504 -1.19 -12.44 0.36
CA TRP A 504 -1.52 -11.18 1.00
C TRP A 504 -2.90 -11.24 1.66
N LEU A 505 -3.01 -10.80 2.92
CA LEU A 505 -4.28 -10.78 3.66
C LEU A 505 -5.36 -9.99 2.91
N PHE A 506 -4.96 -8.84 2.37
CA PHE A 506 -5.77 -8.04 1.46
C PHE A 506 -4.84 -7.23 0.55
N TRP A 507 -5.40 -6.67 -0.53
CA TRP A 507 -4.80 -5.58 -1.28
C TRP A 507 -5.65 -4.33 -1.14
N GLY A 508 -5.04 -3.13 -1.15
CA GLY A 508 -5.71 -1.85 -1.05
C GLY A 508 -5.37 -0.95 -2.24
N THR A 509 -6.07 -1.11 -3.38
CA THR A 509 -5.77 -0.29 -4.55
C THR A 509 -6.01 1.19 -4.26
N TRP A 510 -5.02 2.04 -4.61
CA TRP A 510 -5.17 3.48 -4.44
C TRP A 510 -6.22 4.05 -5.41
N ALA A 511 -6.81 5.18 -5.04
CA ALA A 511 -7.87 5.85 -5.80
C ALA A 511 -7.40 6.42 -7.16
N ASP A 512 -7.71 7.67 -7.49
CA ASP A 512 -7.24 8.37 -8.71
C ASP A 512 -5.69 8.57 -8.65
N PRO A 513 -4.92 8.28 -9.69
CA PRO A 513 -5.36 7.79 -11.01
C PRO A 513 -5.38 6.26 -11.18
N PHE A 514 -5.10 5.46 -10.13
CA PHE A 514 -4.87 4.02 -10.28
C PHE A 514 -6.15 3.24 -10.59
N THR A 515 -7.26 3.60 -9.98
CA THR A 515 -8.55 2.95 -10.21
C THR A 515 -9.45 3.78 -11.12
N ILE A 516 -9.51 5.09 -10.90
CA ILE A 516 -10.42 6.01 -11.58
C ILE A 516 -9.62 7.16 -12.21
N LYS A 517 -10.00 7.54 -13.43
CA LYS A 517 -9.52 8.75 -14.09
C LYS A 517 -10.69 9.39 -14.83
N ASN A 518 -10.97 10.65 -14.56
CA ASN A 518 -12.11 11.35 -15.17
C ASN A 518 -13.46 10.61 -14.95
N TYR A 519 -13.72 10.08 -13.76
CA TYR A 519 -14.95 9.38 -13.37
C TYR A 519 -15.22 8.04 -14.09
N VAL A 520 -14.24 7.46 -14.76
CA VAL A 520 -14.30 6.13 -15.39
C VAL A 520 -13.17 5.26 -14.88
N LEU A 521 -13.31 3.92 -14.99
CA LEU A 521 -12.20 3.01 -14.69
C LEU A 521 -10.99 3.37 -15.54
N ASN A 522 -9.84 3.42 -14.89
CA ASN A 522 -8.57 3.68 -15.55
C ASN A 522 -7.84 2.38 -15.83
N GLU A 523 -7.86 1.93 -17.07
CA GLU A 523 -7.18 0.71 -17.49
C GLU A 523 -5.68 0.91 -17.75
N GLU A 524 -5.13 2.07 -17.41
CA GLU A 524 -3.69 2.34 -17.54
C GLU A 524 -2.86 1.43 -16.61
N TYR A 525 -3.40 1.09 -15.43
CA TYR A 525 -2.72 0.26 -14.43
C TYR A 525 -3.31 -1.15 -14.34
N THR A 526 -4.62 -1.26 -14.15
CA THR A 526 -5.31 -2.55 -14.09
C THR A 526 -6.37 -2.63 -15.16
N GLU A 527 -6.22 -3.59 -16.09
CA GLU A 527 -7.23 -3.87 -17.11
C GLU A 527 -8.53 -4.37 -16.47
N THR A 528 -9.68 -4.01 -17.05
CA THR A 528 -10.99 -4.45 -16.57
C THR A 528 -11.09 -5.98 -16.48
N GLU A 529 -10.47 -6.71 -17.39
CA GLU A 529 -10.47 -8.19 -17.40
C GLU A 529 -9.77 -8.73 -16.14
N MET A 530 -8.61 -8.18 -15.76
CA MET A 530 -7.90 -8.56 -14.53
C MET A 530 -8.70 -8.16 -13.28
N LEU A 531 -9.29 -6.97 -13.26
CA LEU A 531 -10.15 -6.54 -12.16
C LEU A 531 -11.33 -7.49 -11.96
N VAL A 532 -12.01 -7.90 -13.03
CA VAL A 532 -13.10 -8.88 -13.00
C VAL A 532 -12.61 -10.24 -12.50
N LYS A 533 -11.46 -10.72 -12.99
CA LYS A 533 -10.82 -11.95 -12.52
C LYS A 533 -10.59 -11.90 -11.02
N ALA A 534 -9.93 -10.85 -10.53
CA ALA A 534 -9.54 -10.74 -9.13
C ALA A 534 -10.74 -10.68 -8.17
N TYR A 535 -11.79 -9.92 -8.53
CA TYR A 535 -13.00 -9.77 -7.70
C TYR A 535 -13.93 -11.00 -7.73
N ASN A 536 -13.79 -11.90 -8.70
CA ASN A 536 -14.60 -13.12 -8.82
C ASN A 536 -13.80 -14.39 -8.63
N HIS A 537 -12.57 -14.31 -8.15
CA HIS A 537 -11.71 -15.45 -7.92
C HIS A 537 -12.14 -16.20 -6.65
N GLU A 538 -12.10 -17.55 -6.67
CA GLU A 538 -12.56 -18.41 -5.56
C GLU A 538 -11.79 -18.24 -4.24
N ARG A 539 -10.60 -17.63 -4.28
CA ARG A 539 -9.76 -17.32 -3.10
C ARG A 539 -9.77 -15.84 -2.73
N THR A 540 -10.71 -15.09 -3.26
CA THR A 540 -10.89 -13.68 -2.96
C THR A 540 -12.25 -13.47 -2.28
N LEU A 541 -12.27 -12.69 -1.20
CA LEU A 541 -13.50 -12.32 -0.51
C LEU A 541 -13.86 -10.86 -0.80
N THR A 542 -15.10 -10.65 -1.17
CA THR A 542 -15.71 -9.34 -1.43
C THR A 542 -16.71 -8.98 -0.32
N LEU A 543 -17.26 -7.77 -0.33
CA LEU A 543 -18.14 -7.29 0.74
C LEU A 543 -19.31 -8.23 1.02
N ASP A 544 -19.98 -8.73 -0.02
CA ASP A 544 -21.14 -9.62 0.09
C ASP A 544 -20.81 -11.01 0.67
N GLU A 545 -19.53 -11.38 0.68
CA GLU A 545 -19.02 -12.65 1.20
C GLU A 545 -18.51 -12.56 2.65
N LEU A 546 -18.54 -11.36 3.25
CA LEU A 546 -18.16 -11.19 4.65
C LEU A 546 -19.25 -11.68 5.61
N PRO A 547 -18.90 -12.45 6.66
CA PRO A 547 -19.80 -12.78 7.75
C PRO A 547 -20.09 -11.55 8.61
N ASN A 548 -21.00 -11.70 9.60
CA ASN A 548 -21.20 -10.61 10.57
C ASN A 548 -19.97 -10.47 11.48
N LEU A 549 -19.19 -9.41 11.27
CA LEU A 549 -17.96 -9.13 12.02
C LEU A 549 -18.18 -8.29 13.29
N ARG A 550 -19.43 -7.85 13.56
CA ARG A 550 -19.75 -6.98 14.70
C ARG A 550 -20.62 -7.64 15.76
N GLY A 551 -21.25 -8.75 15.50
CA GLY A 551 -22.07 -9.50 16.46
C GLY A 551 -23.51 -9.02 16.57
#